data_e16db5b3e2ecb1d117b7a1c16f443651
#
_entry.id   e16db5b3e2ecb1d117b7a1c16f443651
#
_cell.length_a   1.000
_cell.length_b   1.000
_cell.length_c   1.000
_cell.angle_alpha   90.00
_cell.angle_beta   90.00
_cell.angle_gamma   90.00
#
_symmetry.space_group_name_H-M   'P 1'
#
loop_
_entity.id
_entity.type
_entity.pdbx_description
1 polymer ?
#
loop_
_entity_poly.entity_id
_entity_poly.type
_entity_poly.pdbx_seq_one_letter_code
_entity_poly.pdbx_strand_id
1 'polypeptide(L)'
;YLIFPLLARAFRRQPAATFAAMMGIALATRGYIAATYPDVSLYFNQLPAYLDTFALGMAAALAHVRLSRVKHGAAMRLVCSAATAAALWLLWRTAKVQAGCATTEAIRLGQMNRRLAMGLLGAMLLVASANAGWVVRHILSNPVTRFVSSVSMQFYIWHQTLAVWLLRARIIPSVSATPNYDGELLWQKRYTFVCFAAALLLAALLT
;
A
#
# COMPACT_ATOMS: atom_id res chain seq x y z
N TYR A 1 3.47 -13.91 4.70
CA TYR A 1 3.52 -13.66 6.15
C TYR A 1 4.52 -14.56 6.87
N LEU A 2 4.66 -15.84 6.52
CA LEU A 2 5.60 -16.78 7.19
C LEU A 2 7.07 -16.36 7.14
N ILE A 3 7.49 -15.65 6.09
CA ILE A 3 8.87 -15.18 5.92
C ILE A 3 9.14 -13.89 6.73
N PHE A 4 8.10 -13.11 7.04
CA PHE A 4 8.28 -11.82 7.71
C PHE A 4 9.00 -11.89 9.08
N PRO A 5 8.71 -12.85 9.98
CA PRO A 5 9.45 -12.98 11.23
C PRO A 5 10.95 -13.25 11.04
N LEU A 6 11.31 -14.00 9.99
CA LEU A 6 12.71 -14.27 9.65
C LEU A 6 13.41 -13.01 9.14
N LEU A 7 12.76 -12.26 8.25
CA LEU A 7 13.26 -10.98 7.76
C LEU A 7 13.40 -9.96 8.89
N ALA A 8 12.42 -9.87 9.78
CA ALA A 8 12.47 -8.99 10.94
C ALA A 8 13.61 -9.36 11.89
N ARG A 9 13.86 -10.67 12.10
CA ARG A 9 15.00 -11.16 12.93
C ARG A 9 16.34 -10.81 12.29
N ALA A 10 16.49 -11.02 10.97
CA ALA A 10 17.68 -10.65 10.21
C ALA A 10 17.92 -9.15 10.26
N PHE A 11 16.88 -8.34 10.05
CA PHE A 11 16.95 -6.88 10.10
C PHE A 11 17.33 -6.35 11.49
N ARG A 12 16.84 -6.99 12.55
CA ARG A 12 17.26 -6.64 13.94
C ARG A 12 18.75 -6.90 14.20
N ARG A 13 19.30 -7.97 13.60
CA ARG A 13 20.72 -8.32 13.77
C ARG A 13 21.65 -7.46 12.91
N GLN A 14 21.30 -7.28 11.66
CA GLN A 14 22.11 -6.57 10.64
C GLN A 14 21.22 -5.70 9.75
N PRO A 15 20.77 -4.53 10.22
CA PRO A 15 19.77 -3.73 9.51
C PRO A 15 20.25 -3.26 8.13
N ALA A 16 21.50 -2.79 8.02
CA ALA A 16 22.03 -2.29 6.75
C ALA A 16 22.21 -3.40 5.71
N ALA A 17 22.77 -4.55 6.10
CA ALA A 17 22.98 -5.68 5.19
C ALA A 17 21.64 -6.29 4.74
N THR A 18 20.69 -6.47 5.67
CA THR A 18 19.36 -6.99 5.35
C THR A 18 18.60 -6.03 4.45
N PHE A 19 18.66 -4.72 4.73
CA PHE A 19 18.05 -3.69 3.86
C PHE A 19 18.62 -3.75 2.45
N ALA A 20 19.95 -3.77 2.32
CA ALA A 20 20.63 -3.82 1.01
C ALA A 20 20.29 -5.11 0.25
N ALA A 21 20.27 -6.26 0.92
CA ALA A 21 19.93 -7.53 0.31
C ALA A 21 18.48 -7.55 -0.20
N MET A 22 17.52 -7.10 0.62
CA MET A 22 16.11 -7.04 0.24
C MET A 22 15.88 -6.07 -0.92
N MET A 23 16.53 -4.91 -0.89
CA MET A 23 16.51 -3.93 -1.97
C MET A 23 17.09 -4.49 -3.27
N GLY A 24 18.26 -5.12 -3.18
CA GLY A 24 18.93 -5.74 -4.33
C GLY A 24 18.10 -6.85 -4.98
N ILE A 25 17.51 -7.74 -4.17
CA ILE A 25 16.63 -8.81 -4.68
C ILE A 25 15.41 -8.21 -5.38
N ALA A 26 14.77 -7.20 -4.80
CA ALA A 26 13.60 -6.58 -5.40
C ALA A 26 13.92 -5.89 -6.74
N LEU A 27 15.01 -5.13 -6.80
CA LEU A 27 15.45 -4.46 -8.02
C LEU A 27 15.89 -5.46 -9.10
N ALA A 28 16.65 -6.49 -8.74
CA ALA A 28 17.07 -7.54 -9.66
C ALA A 28 15.88 -8.33 -10.21
N THR A 29 14.92 -8.69 -9.35
CA THR A 29 13.69 -9.38 -9.77
C THR A 29 12.88 -8.54 -10.75
N ARG A 30 12.69 -7.25 -10.47
CA ARG A 30 11.96 -6.35 -11.38
C ARG A 30 12.72 -6.12 -12.70
N GLY A 31 14.03 -5.97 -12.64
CA GLY A 31 14.86 -5.87 -13.84
C GLY A 31 14.76 -7.12 -14.71
N TYR A 32 14.82 -8.30 -14.09
CA TYR A 32 14.64 -9.56 -14.78
C TYR A 32 13.26 -9.68 -15.43
N ILE A 33 12.18 -9.37 -14.69
CA ILE A 33 10.80 -9.38 -15.19
C ILE A 33 10.67 -8.45 -16.40
N ALA A 34 11.17 -7.22 -16.29
CA ALA A 34 11.09 -6.24 -17.37
C ALA A 34 11.86 -6.65 -18.63
N ALA A 35 12.98 -7.36 -18.46
CA ALA A 35 13.82 -7.80 -19.58
C ALA A 35 13.29 -9.09 -20.25
N THR A 36 12.57 -9.93 -19.51
CA THR A 36 12.25 -11.30 -19.97
C THR A 36 10.79 -11.44 -20.43
N TYR A 37 9.87 -10.71 -19.80
CA TYR A 37 8.43 -10.90 -20.03
C TYR A 37 7.80 -9.65 -20.67
N PRO A 38 7.15 -9.79 -21.84
CA PRO A 38 6.38 -8.70 -22.45
C PRO A 38 5.17 -8.31 -21.59
N ASP A 39 4.50 -9.27 -20.94
CA ASP A 39 3.44 -9.00 -19.97
C ASP A 39 3.94 -9.20 -18.52
N VAL A 40 4.16 -8.09 -17.82
CA VAL A 40 4.64 -8.08 -16.44
C VAL A 40 3.55 -8.46 -15.42
N SER A 41 2.30 -8.63 -15.84
CA SER A 41 1.11 -8.69 -14.97
C SER A 41 1.12 -9.83 -13.96
N LEU A 42 1.62 -11.01 -14.32
CA LEU A 42 1.64 -12.19 -13.45
C LEU A 42 2.81 -12.15 -12.45
N TYR A 43 3.90 -11.52 -12.82
CA TYR A 43 5.17 -11.64 -12.11
C TYR A 43 5.46 -10.47 -11.18
N PHE A 44 5.01 -9.26 -11.51
CA PHE A 44 5.36 -8.06 -10.72
C PHE A 44 4.71 -8.02 -9.33
N ASN A 45 3.69 -8.84 -9.09
CA ASN A 45 3.00 -8.95 -7.78
C ASN A 45 3.56 -10.06 -6.87
N GLN A 46 4.67 -10.68 -7.25
CA GLN A 46 5.29 -11.70 -6.42
C GLN A 46 6.14 -11.11 -5.29
N LEU A 47 6.26 -11.84 -4.19
CA LEU A 47 6.96 -11.41 -2.99
C LEU A 47 8.37 -10.85 -3.24
N PRO A 48 9.24 -11.49 -4.05
CA PRO A 48 10.59 -10.94 -4.30
C PRO A 48 10.56 -9.53 -4.88
N ALA A 49 9.59 -9.21 -5.75
CA ALA A 49 9.43 -7.89 -6.34
C ALA A 49 8.93 -6.81 -5.35
N TYR A 50 8.46 -7.21 -4.16
CA TYR A 50 7.98 -6.32 -3.08
C TYR A 50 8.95 -6.18 -1.90
N LEU A 51 10.08 -6.88 -1.90
CA LEU A 51 11.00 -6.87 -0.76
C LEU A 51 11.54 -5.47 -0.44
N ASP A 52 11.68 -4.58 -1.42
CA ASP A 52 12.05 -3.19 -1.21
C ASP A 52 11.00 -2.42 -0.38
N THR A 53 9.73 -2.65 -0.63
CA THR A 53 8.65 -2.02 0.15
C THR A 53 8.67 -2.50 1.61
N PHE A 54 8.92 -3.79 1.84
CA PHE A 54 9.10 -4.33 3.18
C PHE A 54 10.36 -3.76 3.85
N ALA A 55 11.46 -3.68 3.12
CA ALA A 55 12.72 -3.09 3.63
C ALA A 55 12.51 -1.64 4.06
N LEU A 56 11.84 -0.84 3.22
CA LEU A 56 11.52 0.56 3.51
C LEU A 56 10.58 0.69 4.72
N GLY A 57 9.60 -0.19 4.86
CA GLY A 57 8.72 -0.24 6.05
C GLY A 57 9.50 -0.53 7.33
N MET A 58 10.42 -1.51 7.30
CA MET A 58 11.29 -1.82 8.46
C MET A 58 12.25 -0.68 8.77
N ALA A 59 12.83 -0.03 7.76
CA ALA A 59 13.69 1.14 7.92
C ALA A 59 12.90 2.32 8.52
N ALA A 60 11.67 2.55 8.07
CA ALA A 60 10.78 3.55 8.64
C ALA A 60 10.46 3.29 10.11
N ALA A 61 10.17 2.04 10.48
CA ALA A 61 9.95 1.65 11.87
C ALA A 61 11.20 1.91 12.74
N LEU A 62 12.39 1.56 12.24
CA LEU A 62 13.66 1.83 12.94
C LEU A 62 13.91 3.34 13.08
N ALA A 63 13.66 4.11 12.02
CA ALA A 63 13.78 5.56 12.04
C ALA A 63 12.81 6.19 13.05
N HIS A 64 11.56 5.74 13.08
CA HIS A 64 10.57 6.20 14.06
C HIS A 64 11.02 5.91 15.50
N VAL A 65 11.48 4.69 15.80
CA VAL A 65 11.99 4.33 17.15
C VAL A 65 13.19 5.18 17.56
N ARG A 66 14.09 5.50 16.63
CA ARG A 66 15.24 6.38 16.92
C ARG A 66 14.79 7.83 17.17
N LEU A 67 13.91 8.34 16.30
CA LEU A 67 13.37 9.69 16.43
C LEU A 67 12.54 9.86 17.69
N SER A 68 11.73 8.89 18.09
CA SER A 68 10.88 8.99 19.29
C SER A 68 11.68 9.14 20.60
N ARG A 69 12.98 8.80 20.60
CA ARG A 69 13.88 8.99 21.73
C ARG A 69 14.41 10.43 21.86
N VAL A 70 14.25 11.24 20.83
CA VAL A 70 14.71 12.63 20.78
C VAL A 70 13.53 13.55 21.13
N LYS A 71 13.75 14.55 21.98
CA LYS A 71 12.74 15.58 22.27
C LYS A 71 12.54 16.44 21.00
N HIS A 72 11.37 16.39 20.43
CA HIS A 72 11.05 17.17 19.25
C HIS A 72 10.65 18.60 19.62
N GLY A 73 11.43 19.57 19.20
CA GLY A 73 11.06 20.99 19.24
C GLY A 73 9.92 21.34 18.26
N ALA A 74 9.38 22.54 18.35
CA ALA A 74 8.31 23.02 17.47
C ALA A 74 8.71 22.98 15.98
N ALA A 75 9.94 23.33 15.66
CA ALA A 75 10.47 23.29 14.29
C ALA A 75 10.43 21.86 13.69
N MET A 76 10.85 20.83 14.43
CA MET A 76 10.81 19.44 13.97
C MET A 76 9.37 18.98 13.69
N ARG A 77 8.43 19.34 14.58
CA ARG A 77 7.00 19.01 14.39
C ARG A 77 6.44 19.68 13.15
N LEU A 78 6.83 20.92 12.87
CA LEU A 78 6.43 21.63 11.66
C LEU A 78 6.98 20.96 10.40
N VAL A 79 8.27 20.63 10.39
CA VAL A 79 8.92 19.92 9.28
C VAL A 79 8.24 18.56 9.03
N CYS A 80 7.96 17.78 10.08
CA CYS A 80 7.25 16.50 9.95
C CYS A 80 5.82 16.69 9.43
N SER A 81 5.10 17.73 9.84
CA SER A 81 3.76 18.04 9.33
C SER A 81 3.80 18.42 7.85
N ALA A 82 4.75 19.27 7.45
CA ALA A 82 4.97 19.62 6.04
C ALA A 82 5.36 18.41 5.18
N ALA A 83 6.25 17.56 5.69
CA ALA A 83 6.64 16.31 5.01
C ALA A 83 5.45 15.34 4.85
N THR A 84 4.57 15.26 5.85
CA THR A 84 3.33 14.48 5.75
C THR A 84 2.42 15.01 4.64
N ALA A 85 2.19 16.32 4.59
CA ALA A 85 1.37 16.96 3.55
C ALA A 85 2.00 16.77 2.15
N ALA A 86 3.31 16.95 2.03
CA ALA A 86 4.04 16.74 0.79
C ALA A 86 3.96 15.29 0.31
N ALA A 87 4.13 14.29 1.21
CA ALA A 87 4.01 12.88 0.88
C ALA A 87 2.60 12.54 0.38
N LEU A 88 1.55 13.02 1.06
CA LEU A 88 0.16 12.81 0.64
C LEU A 88 -0.11 13.44 -0.73
N TRP A 89 0.37 14.67 -0.97
CA TRP A 89 0.22 15.34 -2.26
C TRP A 89 0.94 14.60 -3.39
N LEU A 90 2.18 14.13 -3.15
CA LEU A 90 2.94 13.37 -4.14
C LEU A 90 2.29 12.01 -4.43
N LEU A 91 1.79 11.31 -3.41
CA LEU A 91 1.04 10.07 -3.58
C LEU A 91 -0.23 10.29 -4.41
N TRP A 92 -0.99 11.33 -4.09
CA TRP A 92 -2.18 11.71 -4.87
C TRP A 92 -1.83 12.06 -6.32
N ARG A 93 -0.77 12.84 -6.55
CA ARG A 93 -0.30 13.18 -7.89
C ARG A 93 0.12 11.92 -8.68
N THR A 94 0.82 11.00 -8.03
CA THR A 94 1.21 9.72 -8.64
C THR A 94 0.00 8.88 -9.03
N ALA A 95 -1.02 8.82 -8.16
CA ALA A 95 -2.28 8.14 -8.44
C ALA A 95 -3.03 8.79 -9.62
N LYS A 96 -3.06 10.12 -9.71
CA LYS A 96 -3.64 10.87 -10.84
C LYS A 96 -2.95 10.53 -12.17
N VAL A 97 -1.62 10.49 -12.19
CA VAL A 97 -0.85 10.11 -13.38
C VAL A 97 -1.16 8.67 -13.79
N GLN A 98 -1.31 7.78 -12.83
CA GLN A 98 -1.65 6.38 -13.09
C GLN A 98 -3.09 6.22 -13.61
N ALA A 99 -4.04 6.98 -13.06
CA ALA A 99 -5.42 6.98 -13.53
C ALA A 99 -5.59 7.54 -14.97
N GLY A 100 -4.62 8.33 -15.45
CA GLY A 100 -4.59 8.84 -16.81
C GLY A 100 -4.00 7.86 -17.85
N CYS A 101 -3.51 6.68 -17.44
CA CYS A 101 -2.99 5.68 -18.37
C CYS A 101 -4.14 5.03 -19.16
N ALA A 102 -4.00 4.98 -20.49
CA ALA A 102 -5.06 4.52 -21.38
C ALA A 102 -5.21 2.98 -21.42
N THR A 103 -4.15 2.23 -21.11
CA THR A 103 -4.14 0.77 -21.21
C THR A 103 -3.78 0.11 -19.89
N THR A 104 -4.29 -1.11 -19.67
CA THR A 104 -3.97 -1.92 -18.48
C THR A 104 -2.48 -2.22 -18.40
N GLU A 105 -1.83 -2.44 -19.53
CA GLU A 105 -0.39 -2.69 -19.59
C GLU A 105 0.41 -1.46 -19.18
N ALA A 106 0.07 -0.27 -19.66
CA ALA A 106 0.70 0.99 -19.24
C ALA A 106 0.52 1.25 -17.72
N ILE A 107 -0.64 0.89 -17.16
CA ILE A 107 -0.89 0.97 -15.71
C ILE A 107 0.06 0.03 -14.96
N ARG A 108 0.17 -1.23 -15.37
CA ARG A 108 1.01 -2.25 -14.73
C ARG A 108 2.50 -1.91 -14.79
N LEU A 109 2.98 -1.50 -15.98
CA LEU A 109 4.35 -1.05 -16.15
C LEU A 109 4.64 0.19 -15.31
N GLY A 110 3.72 1.14 -15.29
CA GLY A 110 3.80 2.33 -14.45
C GLY A 110 3.84 2.00 -12.96
N GLN A 111 3.07 1.00 -12.50
CA GLN A 111 3.10 0.52 -11.12
C GLN A 111 4.45 -0.10 -10.78
N MET A 112 5.01 -0.93 -11.65
CA MET A 112 6.30 -1.56 -11.44
C MET A 112 7.42 -0.52 -11.33
N ASN A 113 7.47 0.44 -12.26
CA ASN A 113 8.54 1.45 -12.32
C ASN A 113 8.48 2.45 -11.16
N ARG A 114 7.28 2.79 -10.67
CA ARG A 114 7.09 3.76 -9.58
C ARG A 114 7.05 3.12 -8.20
N ARG A 115 7.14 1.81 -8.09
CA ARG A 115 7.01 1.09 -6.82
C ARG A 115 8.01 1.56 -5.76
N LEU A 116 9.27 1.72 -6.13
CA LEU A 116 10.29 2.23 -5.22
C LEU A 116 9.95 3.64 -4.70
N ALA A 117 9.54 4.54 -5.60
CA ALA A 117 9.14 5.89 -5.22
C ALA A 117 7.91 5.89 -4.30
N MET A 118 6.92 5.05 -4.58
CA MET A 118 5.74 4.87 -3.73
C MET A 118 6.11 4.30 -2.37
N GLY A 119 7.03 3.33 -2.32
CA GLY A 119 7.56 2.78 -1.07
C GLY A 119 8.29 3.83 -0.23
N LEU A 120 9.12 4.66 -0.86
CA LEU A 120 9.81 5.79 -0.19
C LEU A 120 8.83 6.82 0.34
N LEU A 121 7.84 7.23 -0.46
CA LEU A 121 6.79 8.15 -0.03
C LEU A 121 5.96 7.58 1.11
N GLY A 122 5.64 6.28 1.07
CA GLY A 122 4.95 5.56 2.15
C GLY A 122 5.79 5.54 3.43
N ALA A 123 7.08 5.22 3.35
CA ALA A 123 8.00 5.24 4.48
C ALA A 123 8.13 6.66 5.08
N MET A 124 8.26 7.68 4.23
CA MET A 124 8.28 9.08 4.65
C MET A 124 6.98 9.47 5.34
N LEU A 125 5.82 9.09 4.78
CA LEU A 125 4.52 9.35 5.36
C LEU A 125 4.38 8.73 6.75
N LEU A 126 4.79 7.49 6.94
CA LEU A 126 4.74 6.80 8.24
C LEU A 126 5.61 7.51 9.30
N VAL A 127 6.87 7.80 8.97
CA VAL A 127 7.79 8.44 9.92
C VAL A 127 7.35 9.88 10.21
N ALA A 128 7.00 10.64 9.18
CA ALA A 128 6.64 12.04 9.31
C ALA A 128 5.32 12.21 10.10
N SER A 129 4.28 11.46 9.77
CA SER A 129 2.99 11.55 10.45
C SER A 129 3.07 11.17 11.93
N ALA A 130 3.87 10.16 12.27
CA ALA A 130 4.08 9.72 13.66
C ALA A 130 4.80 10.78 14.52
N ASN A 131 5.61 11.66 13.90
CA ASN A 131 6.37 12.72 14.57
C ASN A 131 5.81 14.14 14.29
N ALA A 132 4.66 14.24 13.61
CA ALA A 132 4.03 15.50 13.22
C ALA A 132 3.41 16.23 14.43
N GLY A 133 3.01 17.48 14.18
CA GLY A 133 2.32 18.32 15.14
C GLY A 133 0.92 17.82 15.51
N TRP A 134 0.32 18.48 16.50
CA TRP A 134 -0.96 18.10 17.09
C TRP A 134 -2.08 17.90 16.03
N VAL A 135 -2.17 18.78 15.05
CA VAL A 135 -3.23 18.73 14.02
C VAL A 135 -3.20 17.38 13.26
N VAL A 136 -2.04 17.02 12.73
CA VAL A 136 -1.88 15.75 11.98
C VAL A 136 -2.17 14.55 12.88
N ARG A 137 -1.66 14.57 14.11
CA ARG A 137 -1.90 13.50 15.08
C ARG A 137 -3.38 13.38 15.43
N HIS A 138 -4.09 14.50 15.60
CA HIS A 138 -5.52 14.45 15.91
C HIS A 138 -6.34 13.87 14.75
N ILE A 139 -6.01 14.24 13.50
CA ILE A 139 -6.66 13.67 12.30
C ILE A 139 -6.40 12.16 12.19
N LEU A 140 -5.18 11.70 12.48
CA LEU A 140 -4.79 10.31 12.31
C LEU A 140 -5.04 9.43 13.55
N SER A 141 -5.33 10.00 14.71
CA SER A 141 -5.54 9.25 15.97
C SER A 141 -6.97 9.32 16.50
N ASN A 142 -7.94 9.63 15.63
CA ASN A 142 -9.36 9.64 16.00
C ASN A 142 -9.93 8.20 16.10
N PRO A 143 -11.10 8.00 16.73
CA PRO A 143 -11.71 6.69 16.88
C PRO A 143 -11.97 5.96 15.55
N VAL A 144 -12.31 6.71 14.49
CA VAL A 144 -12.59 6.15 13.16
C VAL A 144 -11.32 5.54 12.56
N THR A 145 -10.20 6.28 12.58
CA THR A 145 -8.93 5.77 12.04
C THR A 145 -8.39 4.60 12.86
N ARG A 146 -8.61 4.58 14.19
CA ARG A 146 -8.27 3.43 15.04
C ARG A 146 -9.10 2.20 14.67
N PHE A 147 -10.41 2.38 14.48
CA PHE A 147 -11.28 1.29 14.02
C PHE A 147 -10.84 0.76 12.65
N VAL A 148 -10.63 1.63 11.67
CA VAL A 148 -10.14 1.23 10.33
C VAL A 148 -8.81 0.48 10.44
N SER A 149 -7.89 0.94 11.28
CA SER A 149 -6.62 0.27 11.52
C SER A 149 -6.79 -1.12 12.12
N SER A 150 -7.70 -1.30 13.10
CA SER A 150 -7.93 -2.61 13.74
C SER A 150 -8.49 -3.63 12.75
N VAL A 151 -9.41 -3.23 11.87
CA VAL A 151 -10.05 -4.13 10.89
C VAL A 151 -9.25 -4.28 9.59
N SER A 152 -8.24 -3.44 9.35
CA SER A 152 -7.53 -3.35 8.06
C SER A 152 -6.89 -4.66 7.62
N MET A 153 -6.35 -5.45 8.55
CA MET A 153 -5.73 -6.74 8.25
C MET A 153 -6.77 -7.75 7.75
N GLN A 154 -7.90 -7.88 8.44
CA GLN A 154 -8.97 -8.78 8.05
C GLN A 154 -9.60 -8.32 6.72
N PHE A 155 -9.81 -7.01 6.57
CA PHE A 155 -10.27 -6.43 5.31
C PHE A 155 -9.35 -6.80 4.16
N TYR A 156 -8.03 -6.64 4.32
CA TYR A 156 -7.04 -6.98 3.29
C TYR A 156 -7.08 -8.47 2.91
N ILE A 157 -7.24 -9.36 3.87
CA ILE A 157 -7.29 -10.81 3.62
C ILE A 157 -8.55 -11.18 2.82
N TRP A 158 -9.70 -10.65 3.20
CA TRP A 158 -11.00 -11.14 2.72
C TRP A 158 -11.57 -10.37 1.53
N HIS A 159 -11.19 -9.09 1.31
CA HIS A 159 -11.83 -8.25 0.29
C HIS A 159 -11.80 -8.85 -1.12
N GLN A 160 -10.67 -9.46 -1.53
CA GLN A 160 -10.53 -10.01 -2.87
C GLN A 160 -11.33 -11.30 -3.04
N THR A 161 -11.28 -12.20 -2.06
CA THR A 161 -12.06 -13.44 -2.07
C THR A 161 -13.55 -13.15 -2.09
N LEU A 162 -13.99 -12.21 -1.26
CA LEU A 162 -15.38 -11.78 -1.20
C LEU A 162 -15.83 -11.10 -2.49
N ALA A 163 -14.98 -10.25 -3.10
CA ALA A 163 -15.28 -9.64 -4.39
C ALA A 163 -15.50 -10.70 -5.47
N VAL A 164 -14.61 -11.68 -5.59
CA VAL A 164 -14.77 -12.77 -6.58
C VAL A 164 -16.05 -13.58 -6.31
N TRP A 165 -16.35 -13.86 -5.04
CA TRP A 165 -17.57 -14.59 -4.67
C TRP A 165 -18.84 -13.81 -5.02
N LEU A 166 -18.91 -12.52 -4.68
CA LEU A 166 -20.04 -11.64 -5.01
C LEU A 166 -20.25 -11.51 -6.52
N LEU A 167 -19.15 -11.47 -7.29
CA LEU A 167 -19.21 -11.45 -8.76
C LEU A 167 -19.82 -12.75 -9.30
N ARG A 168 -19.35 -13.91 -8.81
CA ARG A 168 -19.85 -15.23 -9.22
C ARG A 168 -21.31 -15.45 -8.84
N ALA A 169 -21.69 -14.98 -7.67
CA ALA A 169 -23.07 -15.07 -7.16
C ALA A 169 -24.04 -14.12 -7.89
N ARG A 170 -23.56 -13.24 -8.79
CA ARG A 170 -24.37 -12.26 -9.55
C ARG A 170 -25.33 -11.45 -8.67
N ILE A 171 -24.90 -11.08 -7.45
CA ILE A 171 -25.72 -10.34 -6.49
C ILE A 171 -26.11 -8.96 -7.04
N ILE A 172 -25.28 -8.39 -7.89
CA ILE A 172 -25.58 -7.12 -8.56
C ILE A 172 -25.89 -7.43 -10.03
N PRO A 173 -27.10 -7.19 -10.47
CA PRO A 173 -27.49 -7.46 -11.85
C PRO A 173 -26.69 -6.57 -12.82
N SER A 174 -26.22 -7.15 -13.89
CA SER A 174 -25.54 -6.49 -15.00
C SER A 174 -26.27 -6.75 -16.31
N VAL A 175 -26.19 -5.83 -17.23
CA VAL A 175 -26.72 -5.99 -18.60
C VAL A 175 -25.78 -6.87 -19.44
N SER A 176 -24.48 -6.69 -19.23
CA SER A 176 -23.42 -7.45 -19.91
C SER A 176 -22.99 -8.70 -19.13
N ALA A 177 -22.46 -9.67 -19.85
CA ALA A 177 -21.80 -10.83 -19.26
C ALA A 177 -20.45 -10.47 -18.61
N THR A 178 -19.80 -9.40 -19.08
CA THR A 178 -18.49 -8.91 -18.62
C THR A 178 -18.52 -7.41 -18.28
N PRO A 179 -19.37 -6.97 -17.32
CA PRO A 179 -19.64 -5.54 -17.06
C PRO A 179 -18.40 -4.74 -16.67
N ASN A 180 -17.38 -5.40 -16.14
CA ASN A 180 -16.12 -4.76 -15.77
C ASN A 180 -15.28 -4.36 -17.01
N TYR A 181 -15.39 -5.12 -18.11
CA TYR A 181 -14.67 -4.87 -19.36
C TYR A 181 -15.47 -4.00 -20.31
N ASP A 182 -16.79 -4.09 -20.26
CA ASP A 182 -17.71 -3.37 -21.18
C ASP A 182 -18.01 -1.94 -20.70
N GLY A 183 -17.38 -1.49 -19.61
CA GLY A 183 -17.47 -0.11 -19.16
C GLY A 183 -18.81 0.28 -18.51
N GLU A 184 -19.56 -0.66 -17.95
CA GLU A 184 -20.79 -0.38 -17.18
C GLU A 184 -20.47 0.39 -15.88
N LEU A 185 -20.23 1.68 -15.96
CA LEU A 185 -19.80 2.54 -14.84
C LEU A 185 -20.76 2.48 -13.64
N LEU A 186 -22.06 2.39 -13.87
CA LEU A 186 -23.05 2.31 -12.80
C LEU A 186 -22.94 0.98 -12.05
N TRP A 187 -22.77 -0.11 -12.78
CA TRP A 187 -22.56 -1.42 -12.22
C TRP A 187 -21.25 -1.45 -11.42
N GLN A 188 -20.16 -0.94 -12.01
CA GLN A 188 -18.84 -0.89 -11.34
C GLN A 188 -18.89 -0.13 -10.01
N LYS A 189 -19.58 1.02 -9.96
CA LYS A 189 -19.75 1.80 -8.74
C LYS A 189 -20.56 1.03 -7.66
N ARG A 190 -21.68 0.43 -8.07
CA ARG A 190 -22.52 -0.38 -7.16
C ARG A 190 -21.76 -1.59 -6.64
N TYR A 191 -21.09 -2.30 -7.53
CA TYR A 191 -20.28 -3.47 -7.18
C TYR A 191 -19.15 -3.10 -6.21
N THR A 192 -18.38 -2.05 -6.49
CA THR A 192 -17.31 -1.57 -5.61
C THR A 192 -17.85 -1.21 -4.23
N PHE A 193 -18.98 -0.50 -4.16
CA PHE A 193 -19.60 -0.13 -2.89
C PHE A 193 -20.04 -1.36 -2.08
N VAL A 194 -20.74 -2.31 -2.71
CA VAL A 194 -21.22 -3.53 -2.04
C VAL A 194 -20.04 -4.40 -1.58
N CYS A 195 -19.02 -4.58 -2.42
CA CYS A 195 -17.81 -5.32 -2.05
C CYS A 195 -17.09 -4.68 -0.87
N PHE A 196 -16.94 -3.36 -0.89
CA PHE A 196 -16.30 -2.62 0.18
C PHE A 196 -17.08 -2.74 1.49
N ALA A 197 -18.40 -2.52 1.45
CA ALA A 197 -19.26 -2.60 2.62
C ALA A 197 -19.28 -4.03 3.21
N ALA A 198 -19.43 -5.05 2.36
CA ALA A 198 -19.43 -6.44 2.79
C ALA A 198 -18.07 -6.87 3.38
N ALA A 199 -16.96 -6.46 2.75
CA ALA A 199 -15.63 -6.75 3.26
C ALA A 199 -15.34 -6.04 4.59
N LEU A 200 -15.82 -4.80 4.76
CA LEU A 200 -15.69 -4.06 6.01
C LEU A 200 -16.51 -4.70 7.14
N LEU A 201 -17.74 -5.09 6.85
CA LEU A 201 -18.59 -5.79 7.81
C LEU A 201 -17.99 -7.13 8.23
N LEU A 202 -17.53 -7.94 7.27
CA LEU A 202 -16.85 -9.20 7.57
C LEU A 202 -15.60 -8.98 8.41
N ALA A 203 -14.78 -8.00 8.04
CA ALA A 203 -13.58 -7.65 8.80
C ALA A 203 -13.89 -7.21 10.22
N ALA A 204 -14.96 -6.43 10.42
CA ALA A 204 -15.41 -5.99 11.75
C ALA A 204 -15.95 -7.15 12.61
N LEU A 205 -16.58 -8.14 11.99
CA LEU A 205 -17.06 -9.33 12.69
C LEU A 205 -15.95 -10.30 13.12
N LEU A 206 -14.81 -10.28 12.38
CA LEU A 206 -13.67 -11.16 12.63
C LEU A 206 -12.58 -10.53 13.53
N THR A 207 -12.75 -9.26 13.92
CA THR A 207 -11.83 -8.53 14.81
C THR A 207 -12.33 -8.47 16.23
#